data_0aa6b15d7ab2793eb2997fbb9dc309f1
#
_entry.id   0aa6b15d7ab2793eb2997fbb9dc309f1
#
_cell.length_a   1.000
_cell.length_b   1.000
_cell.length_c   1.000
_cell.angle_alpha   90.00
_cell.angle_beta   90.00
_cell.angle_gamma   90.00
#
_symmetry.space_group_name_H-M   'P 1'
#
loop_
_entity.id
_entity.type
_entity.pdbx_description
1 polymer ?
#
loop_
_entity_poly.entity_id
_entity_poly.type
_entity_poly.pdbx_seq_one_letter_code
_entity_poly.pdbx_strand_id
1 'polypeptide(L)'
;MLKVDKLSKEFKMHIRDGLVIEGFSDVTFTAYDGKLLAITGASGIGKSTLLKCIYRTYKPTEGSVVYSKMDGTDVNLVKADDQTILKLRKTEIGYISQFLSVIPRVSALDILTNRLSAKSSPETELRNMAEYYLNKVGISKTLWNMYPSTFSGGEKQRLNILLALAAKPKLLLLDEPTASLDIKSKEIIFELILDAKKSGTTMVGVFHDKDAIKALADGRFDMFENKLVAV
;
A
#
# COMPACT_ATOMS: atom_id res chain seq x y z
N MET A 1 9.53 1.83 11.46
CA MET A 1 9.94 0.40 11.35
C MET A 1 8.71 -0.49 11.46
N LEU A 2 8.68 -1.61 10.73
CA LEU A 2 7.65 -2.65 10.84
C LEU A 2 8.32 -4.00 11.09
N LYS A 3 7.95 -4.68 12.18
CA LYS A 3 8.44 -6.02 12.50
C LYS A 3 7.28 -7.01 12.43
N VAL A 4 7.42 -8.03 11.60
CA VAL A 4 6.51 -9.17 11.48
C VAL A 4 7.20 -10.37 12.12
N ASP A 5 6.50 -11.08 13.01
CA ASP A 5 7.07 -12.19 13.76
C ASP A 5 6.11 -13.36 13.81
N LYS A 6 6.52 -14.50 13.22
CA LYS A 6 5.79 -15.78 13.13
C LYS A 6 4.33 -15.60 12.69
N LEU A 7 4.10 -14.70 11.73
CA LEU A 7 2.74 -14.38 11.29
C LEU A 7 2.19 -15.50 10.42
N SER A 8 0.98 -15.96 10.73
CA SER A 8 0.28 -17.01 10.00
C SER A 8 -1.17 -16.62 9.73
N LYS A 9 -1.73 -17.11 8.62
CA LYS A 9 -3.15 -16.93 8.28
C LYS A 9 -3.75 -18.18 7.67
N GLU A 10 -4.81 -18.64 8.33
CA GLU A 10 -5.70 -19.70 7.84
C GLU A 10 -7.10 -19.14 7.59
N PHE A 11 -7.77 -19.66 6.57
CA PHE A 11 -9.17 -19.39 6.27
C PHE A 11 -10.01 -20.64 6.51
N LYS A 12 -11.04 -20.53 7.35
CA LYS A 12 -12.01 -21.59 7.59
C LYS A 12 -13.23 -21.37 6.70
N MET A 13 -13.48 -22.30 5.79
CA MET A 13 -14.64 -22.27 4.91
C MET A 13 -15.82 -23.00 5.56
N HIS A 14 -16.78 -22.25 6.10
CA HIS A 14 -17.97 -22.81 6.77
C HIS A 14 -18.91 -23.59 5.84
N ILE A 15 -18.80 -23.42 4.51
CA ILE A 15 -19.70 -23.99 3.49
C ILE A 15 -19.29 -25.42 3.06
N ARG A 16 -18.08 -25.89 3.40
CA ARG A 16 -17.53 -27.19 3.01
C ARG A 16 -16.92 -27.91 4.21
N ASP A 17 -17.75 -28.43 5.11
CA ASP A 17 -17.34 -29.27 6.25
C ASP A 17 -16.14 -28.72 7.08
N GLY A 18 -16.01 -27.38 7.13
CA GLY A 18 -14.93 -26.74 7.90
C GLY A 18 -13.55 -26.82 7.24
N LEU A 19 -13.48 -26.95 5.91
CA LEU A 19 -12.20 -26.97 5.17
C LEU A 19 -11.33 -25.78 5.58
N VAL A 20 -10.11 -26.05 6.03
CA VAL A 20 -9.10 -25.04 6.36
C VAL A 20 -8.20 -24.86 5.15
N ILE A 21 -8.09 -23.63 4.68
CA ILE A 21 -7.15 -23.25 3.61
C ILE A 21 -6.05 -22.41 4.24
N GLU A 22 -4.81 -22.88 4.13
CA GLU A 22 -3.64 -22.11 4.54
C GLU A 22 -3.43 -20.94 3.57
N GLY A 23 -3.38 -19.72 4.10
CA GLY A 23 -3.03 -18.53 3.37
C GLY A 23 -1.52 -18.31 3.30
N PHE A 24 -0.85 -18.48 4.43
CA PHE A 24 0.60 -18.51 4.63
C PHE A 24 0.91 -18.86 6.10
N SER A 25 2.14 -19.34 6.39
CA SER A 25 2.56 -19.73 7.74
C SER A 25 3.95 -19.19 8.09
N ASP A 26 4.15 -18.92 9.38
CA ASP A 26 5.41 -18.60 10.07
C ASP A 26 6.28 -17.51 9.43
N VAL A 27 5.66 -16.47 8.83
CA VAL A 27 6.37 -15.39 8.15
C VAL A 27 7.03 -14.46 9.16
N THR A 28 8.35 -14.26 9.03
CA THR A 28 9.15 -13.39 9.92
C THR A 28 10.09 -12.50 9.13
N PHE A 29 9.93 -11.17 9.25
CA PHE A 29 10.83 -10.17 8.66
C PHE A 29 10.75 -8.81 9.36
N THR A 30 11.70 -7.94 9.04
CA THR A 30 11.69 -6.53 9.45
C THR A 30 11.82 -5.62 8.23
N ALA A 31 10.93 -4.64 8.11
CA ALA A 31 11.03 -3.53 7.16
C ALA A 31 11.49 -2.28 7.89
N TYR A 32 12.60 -1.71 7.42
CA TYR A 32 13.27 -0.57 8.04
C TYR A 32 12.76 0.76 7.51
N ASP A 33 12.87 1.82 8.32
CA ASP A 33 12.42 3.17 7.95
C ASP A 33 13.14 3.67 6.68
N GLY A 34 12.35 4.27 5.78
CA GLY A 34 12.85 4.79 4.51
C GLY A 34 13.32 3.72 3.52
N LYS A 35 13.01 2.44 3.76
CA LYS A 35 13.38 1.31 2.90
C LYS A 35 12.17 0.63 2.31
N LEU A 36 12.34 0.03 1.13
CA LEU A 36 11.36 -0.83 0.49
C LEU A 36 11.79 -2.29 0.57
N LEU A 37 10.99 -3.10 1.25
CA LEU A 37 11.11 -4.55 1.26
C LEU A 37 10.16 -5.16 0.23
N ALA A 38 10.71 -5.82 -0.79
CA ALA A 38 9.92 -6.55 -1.78
C ALA A 38 9.56 -7.95 -1.26
N ILE A 39 8.29 -8.32 -1.35
CA ILE A 39 7.80 -9.66 -1.06
C ILE A 39 7.70 -10.44 -2.36
N THR A 40 8.39 -11.59 -2.45
CA THR A 40 8.45 -12.44 -3.63
C THR A 40 7.97 -13.86 -3.32
N GLY A 41 7.71 -14.64 -4.36
CA GLY A 41 7.22 -16.01 -4.27
C GLY A 41 6.22 -16.34 -5.37
N ALA A 42 5.86 -17.60 -5.51
CA ALA A 42 4.93 -18.10 -6.52
C ALA A 42 3.55 -17.42 -6.43
N SER A 43 2.79 -17.43 -7.54
CA SER A 43 1.40 -16.99 -7.50
C SER A 43 0.60 -17.87 -6.54
N GLY A 44 -0.31 -17.27 -5.78
CA GLY A 44 -1.15 -18.01 -4.82
C GLY A 44 -0.50 -18.31 -3.46
N ILE A 45 0.81 -18.05 -3.25
CA ILE A 45 1.51 -18.35 -1.98
C ILE A 45 1.08 -17.46 -0.78
N GLY A 46 0.16 -16.50 -1.00
CA GLY A 46 -0.36 -15.68 0.10
C GLY A 46 0.25 -14.27 0.23
N LYS A 47 1.01 -13.77 -0.77
CA LYS A 47 1.64 -12.42 -0.73
C LYS A 47 0.65 -11.28 -0.44
N SER A 48 -0.42 -11.18 -1.21
CA SER A 48 -1.48 -10.18 -0.99
C SER A 48 -2.25 -10.42 0.31
N THR A 49 -2.38 -11.68 0.74
CA THR A 49 -2.96 -12.03 2.03
C THR A 49 -2.10 -11.52 3.18
N LEU A 50 -0.78 -11.64 3.08
CA LEU A 50 0.17 -11.10 4.05
C LEU A 50 0.03 -9.57 4.18
N LEU A 51 0.01 -8.83 3.06
CA LEU A 51 -0.22 -7.38 3.09
C LEU A 51 -1.56 -7.01 3.71
N LYS A 52 -2.64 -7.76 3.39
CA LYS A 52 -3.97 -7.56 3.98
C LYS A 52 -4.00 -7.87 5.48
N CYS A 53 -3.19 -8.82 5.96
CA CYS A 53 -3.01 -9.08 7.39
C CYS A 53 -2.26 -7.94 8.08
N ILE A 54 -1.19 -7.42 7.49
CA ILE A 54 -0.46 -6.26 8.02
C ILE A 54 -1.38 -5.02 8.07
N TYR A 55 -2.16 -4.77 7.00
CA TYR A 55 -3.15 -3.70 6.94
C TYR A 55 -4.36 -3.94 7.84
N ARG A 56 -4.51 -5.16 8.42
CA ARG A 56 -5.64 -5.57 9.26
C ARG A 56 -6.98 -5.67 8.53
N THR A 57 -6.99 -5.79 7.19
CA THR A 57 -8.20 -6.21 6.45
C THR A 57 -8.57 -7.63 6.83
N TYR A 58 -7.57 -8.50 6.98
CA TYR A 58 -7.73 -9.83 7.57
C TYR A 58 -7.06 -9.86 8.93
N LYS A 59 -7.72 -10.50 9.92
CA LYS A 59 -7.10 -10.78 11.20
C LYS A 59 -6.19 -12.01 11.03
N PRO A 60 -4.89 -11.92 11.37
CA PRO A 60 -4.01 -13.08 11.39
C PRO A 60 -4.53 -14.17 12.34
N THR A 61 -4.16 -15.42 12.08
CA THR A 61 -4.47 -16.55 12.97
C THR A 61 -3.47 -16.60 14.12
N GLU A 62 -2.19 -16.40 13.81
CA GLU A 62 -1.09 -16.43 14.80
C GLU A 62 -0.06 -15.35 14.51
N GLY A 63 0.86 -15.14 15.46
CA GLY A 63 1.99 -14.23 15.35
C GLY A 63 1.68 -12.79 15.72
N SER A 64 2.61 -11.89 15.36
CA SER A 64 2.51 -10.49 15.70
C SER A 64 3.02 -9.57 14.59
N VAL A 65 2.47 -8.35 14.55
CA VAL A 65 2.93 -7.27 13.67
C VAL A 65 3.12 -6.03 14.54
N VAL A 66 4.36 -5.67 14.81
CA VAL A 66 4.72 -4.49 15.59
C VAL A 66 5.09 -3.35 14.65
N TYR A 67 4.39 -2.25 14.76
CA TYR A 67 4.58 -1.03 13.97
C TYR A 67 5.00 0.12 14.89
N SER A 68 6.12 0.78 14.54
CA SER A 68 6.60 1.99 15.23
C SER A 68 5.92 3.22 14.65
N LYS A 69 5.02 3.85 15.43
CA LYS A 69 4.24 5.02 15.02
C LYS A 69 5.09 6.28 14.81
N MET A 70 4.49 7.34 14.25
CA MET A 70 5.14 8.64 14.08
C MET A 70 5.58 9.28 15.41
N ASP A 71 4.84 9.03 16.49
CA ASP A 71 5.16 9.51 17.85
C ASP A 71 6.27 8.70 18.55
N GLY A 72 6.87 7.72 17.86
CA GLY A 72 7.94 6.88 18.38
C GLY A 72 7.46 5.71 19.24
N THR A 73 6.15 5.58 19.51
CA THR A 73 5.62 4.45 20.28
C THR A 73 5.30 3.25 19.38
N ASP A 74 5.43 2.07 19.92
CA ASP A 74 5.12 0.82 19.20
C ASP A 74 3.68 0.39 19.44
N VAL A 75 3.07 -0.17 18.40
CA VAL A 75 1.75 -0.79 18.46
C VAL A 75 1.76 -2.15 17.80
N ASN A 76 1.20 -3.16 18.49
CA ASN A 76 0.96 -4.46 17.86
C ASN A 76 -0.35 -4.42 17.08
N LEU A 77 -0.26 -4.37 15.75
CA LEU A 77 -1.43 -4.26 14.86
C LEU A 77 -2.39 -5.46 14.99
N VAL A 78 -1.90 -6.65 15.38
CA VAL A 78 -2.75 -7.84 15.55
C VAL A 78 -3.65 -7.70 16.77
N LYS A 79 -3.14 -7.10 17.87
CA LYS A 79 -3.82 -6.95 19.15
C LYS A 79 -4.58 -5.63 19.30
N ALA A 80 -4.26 -4.63 18.46
CA ALA A 80 -4.89 -3.32 18.51
C ALA A 80 -6.41 -3.40 18.23
N ASP A 81 -7.17 -2.55 18.90
CA ASP A 81 -8.60 -2.39 18.64
C ASP A 81 -8.86 -1.74 17.27
N ASP A 82 -10.09 -1.88 16.79
CA ASP A 82 -10.45 -1.42 15.46
C ASP A 82 -10.42 0.13 15.33
N GLN A 83 -10.65 0.88 16.41
CA GLN A 83 -10.56 2.34 16.39
C GLN A 83 -9.12 2.80 16.18
N THR A 84 -8.18 2.18 16.89
CA THR A 84 -6.73 2.39 16.70
C THR A 84 -6.30 2.06 15.27
N ILE A 85 -6.75 0.93 14.73
CA ILE A 85 -6.45 0.55 13.33
C ILE A 85 -7.01 1.57 12.33
N LEU A 86 -8.27 1.99 12.49
CA LEU A 86 -8.88 3.00 11.61
C LEU A 86 -8.14 4.34 11.67
N LYS A 87 -7.72 4.76 12.87
CA LYS A 87 -6.91 5.97 13.03
C LYS A 87 -5.57 5.85 12.28
N LEU A 88 -4.85 4.75 12.48
CA LEU A 88 -3.55 4.52 11.79
C LEU A 88 -3.71 4.49 10.27
N ARG A 89 -4.74 3.84 9.74
CA ARG A 89 -5.03 3.83 8.29
C ARG A 89 -5.36 5.22 7.74
N LYS A 90 -5.95 6.07 8.55
CA LYS A 90 -6.27 7.45 8.16
C LYS A 90 -5.02 8.33 8.11
N THR A 91 -4.06 8.13 9.03
CA THR A 91 -2.97 9.07 9.29
C THR A 91 -1.57 8.56 8.95
N GLU A 92 -1.29 7.25 9.11
CA GLU A 92 0.07 6.72 9.09
C GLU A 92 0.30 5.55 8.14
N ILE A 93 -0.74 4.73 7.85
CA ILE A 93 -0.59 3.52 7.05
C ILE A 93 -1.37 3.66 5.74
N GLY A 94 -0.65 3.72 4.63
CA GLY A 94 -1.22 3.69 3.28
C GLY A 94 -1.28 2.25 2.73
N TYR A 95 -2.28 1.98 1.89
CA TYR A 95 -2.39 0.72 1.14
C TYR A 95 -2.74 1.03 -0.31
N ILE A 96 -1.93 0.55 -1.22
CA ILE A 96 -2.18 0.59 -2.66
C ILE A 96 -2.56 -0.81 -3.10
N SER A 97 -3.83 -0.98 -3.46
CA SER A 97 -4.35 -2.23 -4.01
C SER A 97 -4.10 -2.30 -5.51
N GLN A 98 -4.13 -3.50 -6.05
CA GLN A 98 -4.09 -3.76 -7.49
C GLN A 98 -5.19 -3.00 -8.25
N PHE A 99 -6.34 -2.78 -7.62
CA PHE A 99 -7.47 -2.05 -8.20
C PHE A 99 -7.89 -0.89 -7.30
N LEU A 100 -8.09 0.29 -7.89
CA LEU A 100 -8.62 1.44 -7.19
C LEU A 100 -10.07 1.19 -6.75
N SER A 101 -10.32 1.24 -5.45
CA SER A 101 -11.70 1.35 -4.93
C SER A 101 -12.17 2.79 -5.10
N VAL A 102 -13.06 3.00 -6.04
CA VAL A 102 -13.55 4.34 -6.42
C VAL A 102 -14.74 4.73 -5.56
N ILE A 103 -14.73 5.95 -5.01
CA ILE A 103 -15.92 6.55 -4.41
C ILE A 103 -16.85 6.98 -5.56
N PRO A 104 -18.07 6.42 -5.66
CA PRO A 104 -18.99 6.77 -6.74
C PRO A 104 -19.35 8.26 -6.71
N ARG A 105 -19.46 8.88 -7.89
CA ARG A 105 -19.94 10.25 -8.09
C ARG A 105 -19.13 11.36 -7.39
N VAL A 106 -17.84 11.10 -7.11
CA VAL A 106 -16.89 12.13 -6.63
C VAL A 106 -15.80 12.29 -7.68
N SER A 107 -15.45 13.53 -8.02
CA SER A 107 -14.42 13.80 -9.01
C SER A 107 -13.02 13.47 -8.50
N ALA A 108 -12.07 13.20 -9.42
CA ALA A 108 -10.67 12.93 -9.05
C ALA A 108 -10.06 14.09 -8.25
N LEU A 109 -10.37 15.34 -8.65
CA LEU A 109 -9.91 16.54 -7.98
C LEU A 109 -10.47 16.65 -6.56
N ASP A 110 -11.77 16.42 -6.37
CA ASP A 110 -12.39 16.50 -5.05
C ASP A 110 -11.92 15.39 -4.12
N ILE A 111 -11.76 14.14 -4.63
CA ILE A 111 -11.20 13.03 -3.84
C ILE A 111 -9.80 13.40 -3.34
N LEU A 112 -8.93 13.93 -4.20
CA LEU A 112 -7.57 14.29 -3.83
C LEU A 112 -7.53 15.50 -2.90
N THR A 113 -8.34 16.55 -3.15
CA THR A 113 -8.48 17.72 -2.27
C THR A 113 -8.90 17.29 -0.87
N ASN A 114 -9.92 16.44 -0.77
CA ASN A 114 -10.39 15.89 0.51
C ASN A 114 -9.30 15.04 1.19
N ARG A 115 -8.49 14.30 0.44
CA ARG A 115 -7.39 13.51 1.01
C ARG A 115 -6.27 14.40 1.56
N LEU A 116 -6.03 15.55 0.93
CA LEU A 116 -5.06 16.55 1.38
C LEU A 116 -5.57 17.38 2.58
N SER A 117 -6.87 17.45 2.83
CA SER A 117 -7.51 18.28 3.88
C SER A 117 -7.15 17.87 5.32
N ALA A 118 -6.47 16.73 5.51
CA ALA A 118 -5.82 16.40 6.79
C ALA A 118 -4.74 17.43 7.22
N LYS A 119 -4.32 18.32 6.29
CA LYS A 119 -3.51 19.51 6.54
C LYS A 119 -4.47 20.67 6.79
N SER A 120 -4.24 21.44 7.85
CA SER A 120 -5.04 22.64 8.22
C SER A 120 -4.75 23.81 7.26
N SER A 121 -4.92 23.63 5.96
CA SER A 121 -4.73 24.65 4.92
C SER A 121 -6.08 25.09 4.34
N PRO A 122 -6.19 26.34 3.84
CA PRO A 122 -7.38 26.80 3.13
C PRO A 122 -7.75 25.92 1.95
N GLU A 123 -9.04 25.76 1.68
CA GLU A 123 -9.54 24.89 0.60
C GLU A 123 -8.95 25.23 -0.77
N THR A 124 -8.75 26.53 -1.05
CA THR A 124 -8.12 27.00 -2.30
C THR A 124 -6.70 26.50 -2.46
N GLU A 125 -5.89 26.49 -1.39
CA GLU A 125 -4.53 25.95 -1.43
C GLU A 125 -4.53 24.43 -1.63
N LEU A 126 -5.43 23.72 -0.95
CA LEU A 126 -5.56 22.27 -1.09
C LEU A 126 -5.96 21.90 -2.52
N ARG A 127 -6.85 22.68 -3.15
CA ARG A 127 -7.26 22.48 -4.53
C ARG A 127 -6.11 22.73 -5.50
N ASN A 128 -5.36 23.82 -5.34
CA ASN A 128 -4.16 24.10 -6.14
C ASN A 128 -3.10 23.00 -6.00
N MET A 129 -2.90 22.47 -4.79
CA MET A 129 -2.02 21.34 -4.56
C MET A 129 -2.52 20.07 -5.27
N ALA A 130 -3.82 19.79 -5.21
CA ALA A 130 -4.41 18.63 -5.88
C ALA A 130 -4.24 18.74 -7.41
N GLU A 131 -4.48 19.90 -8.00
CA GLU A 131 -4.25 20.16 -9.44
C GLU A 131 -2.78 19.96 -9.83
N TYR A 132 -1.84 20.47 -9.02
CA TYR A 132 -0.41 20.27 -9.23
C TYR A 132 -0.05 18.76 -9.24
N TYR A 133 -0.53 18.00 -8.26
CA TYR A 133 -0.24 16.56 -8.16
C TYR A 133 -0.90 15.76 -9.28
N LEU A 134 -2.15 16.06 -9.67
CA LEU A 134 -2.83 15.41 -10.78
C LEU A 134 -2.05 15.63 -12.10
N ASN A 135 -1.56 16.85 -12.31
CA ASN A 135 -0.72 17.17 -13.46
C ASN A 135 0.62 16.41 -13.41
N LYS A 136 1.29 16.38 -12.24
CA LYS A 136 2.57 15.67 -12.03
C LYS A 136 2.48 14.18 -12.38
N VAL A 137 1.35 13.52 -12.07
CA VAL A 137 1.12 12.12 -12.41
C VAL A 137 0.53 11.90 -13.81
N GLY A 138 0.46 12.94 -14.63
CA GLY A 138 0.02 12.86 -16.02
C GLY A 138 -1.47 12.56 -16.21
N ILE A 139 -2.33 12.98 -15.26
CA ILE A 139 -3.79 12.94 -15.42
C ILE A 139 -4.21 14.23 -16.13
N SER A 140 -4.84 14.07 -17.32
CA SER A 140 -5.29 15.20 -18.13
C SER A 140 -6.25 16.12 -17.36
N LYS A 141 -6.14 17.45 -17.59
CA LYS A 141 -7.05 18.45 -17.00
C LYS A 141 -8.52 18.17 -17.30
N THR A 142 -8.82 17.59 -18.45
CA THR A 142 -10.18 17.19 -18.83
C THR A 142 -10.78 16.13 -17.92
N LEU A 143 -9.94 15.34 -17.25
CA LEU A 143 -10.35 14.26 -16.34
C LEU A 143 -10.46 14.70 -14.89
N TRP A 144 -9.92 15.85 -14.50
CA TRP A 144 -9.89 16.27 -13.09
C TRP A 144 -11.27 16.34 -12.43
N ASN A 145 -12.26 16.85 -13.18
CA ASN A 145 -13.66 16.97 -12.75
C ASN A 145 -14.50 15.73 -13.11
N MET A 146 -13.87 14.69 -13.68
CA MET A 146 -14.55 13.45 -14.04
C MET A 146 -14.44 12.42 -12.90
N TYR A 147 -15.37 11.47 -12.90
CA TYR A 147 -15.35 10.37 -11.94
C TYR A 147 -14.27 9.35 -12.31
N PRO A 148 -13.44 8.89 -11.36
CA PRO A 148 -12.37 7.93 -11.66
C PRO A 148 -12.88 6.59 -12.22
N SER A 149 -14.18 6.28 -12.12
CA SER A 149 -14.78 5.11 -12.78
C SER A 149 -14.61 5.13 -14.31
N THR A 150 -14.51 6.32 -14.91
CA THR A 150 -14.36 6.52 -16.37
C THR A 150 -12.90 6.50 -16.85
N PHE A 151 -11.93 6.46 -15.92
CA PHE A 151 -10.51 6.49 -16.23
C PHE A 151 -10.02 5.17 -16.82
N SER A 152 -8.97 5.24 -17.65
CA SER A 152 -8.20 4.05 -18.05
C SER A 152 -7.56 3.35 -16.85
N GLY A 153 -7.11 2.10 -17.02
CA GLY A 153 -6.45 1.35 -15.96
C GLY A 153 -5.20 2.07 -15.40
N GLY A 154 -4.38 2.64 -16.30
CA GLY A 154 -3.19 3.40 -15.90
C GLY A 154 -3.50 4.69 -15.16
N GLU A 155 -4.51 5.45 -15.59
CA GLU A 155 -4.95 6.67 -14.90
C GLU A 155 -5.54 6.34 -13.51
N LYS A 156 -6.33 5.28 -13.40
CA LYS A 156 -6.83 4.78 -12.11
C LYS A 156 -5.69 4.44 -11.17
N GLN A 157 -4.67 3.74 -11.66
CA GLN A 157 -3.56 3.32 -10.82
C GLN A 157 -2.68 4.50 -10.40
N ARG A 158 -2.39 5.46 -11.30
CA ARG A 158 -1.67 6.69 -10.93
C ARG A 158 -2.43 7.51 -9.88
N LEU A 159 -3.75 7.62 -10.02
CA LEU A 159 -4.59 8.27 -9.02
C LEU A 159 -4.59 7.50 -7.68
N ASN A 160 -4.67 6.17 -7.71
CA ASN A 160 -4.64 5.31 -6.51
C ASN A 160 -3.36 5.55 -5.68
N ILE A 161 -2.21 5.55 -6.36
CA ILE A 161 -0.92 5.79 -5.71
C ILE A 161 -0.84 7.22 -5.17
N LEU A 162 -1.28 8.19 -5.96
CA LEU A 162 -1.31 9.59 -5.54
C LEU A 162 -2.16 9.79 -4.27
N LEU A 163 -3.34 9.18 -4.22
CA LEU A 163 -4.22 9.23 -3.04
C LEU A 163 -3.60 8.58 -1.80
N ALA A 164 -2.89 7.47 -1.98
CA ALA A 164 -2.20 6.82 -0.87
C ALA A 164 -1.04 7.67 -0.34
N LEU A 165 -0.29 8.33 -1.22
CA LEU A 165 0.86 9.17 -0.88
C LEU A 165 0.46 10.57 -0.37
N ALA A 166 -0.71 11.09 -0.73
CA ALA A 166 -1.18 12.41 -0.32
C ALA A 166 -1.23 12.59 1.21
N ALA A 167 -1.53 11.52 1.94
CA ALA A 167 -1.52 11.50 3.40
C ALA A 167 -0.10 11.47 4.01
N LYS A 168 0.96 11.38 3.20
CA LYS A 168 2.35 11.19 3.64
C LYS A 168 2.49 10.05 4.67
N PRO A 169 2.09 8.83 4.32
CA PRO A 169 2.11 7.72 5.27
C PRO A 169 3.54 7.40 5.72
N LYS A 170 3.71 7.01 6.98
CA LYS A 170 4.98 6.48 7.49
C LYS A 170 5.22 5.03 7.01
N LEU A 171 4.13 4.27 6.84
CA LEU A 171 4.15 2.91 6.26
C LEU A 171 3.26 2.86 5.02
N LEU A 172 3.79 2.36 3.91
CA LEU A 172 3.05 2.15 2.66
C LEU A 172 3.13 0.69 2.24
N LEU A 173 1.97 0.07 2.08
CA LEU A 173 1.82 -1.29 1.58
C LEU A 173 1.44 -1.25 0.10
N LEU A 174 2.18 -1.98 -0.74
CA LEU A 174 2.08 -1.94 -2.19
C LEU A 174 1.69 -3.33 -2.70
N ASP A 175 0.45 -3.51 -3.17
CA ASP A 175 -0.02 -4.77 -3.71
C ASP A 175 -0.08 -4.69 -5.25
N GLU A 176 1.00 -5.12 -5.90
CA GLU A 176 1.19 -5.10 -7.36
C GLU A 176 0.94 -3.72 -8.01
N PRO A 177 1.61 -2.65 -7.55
CA PRO A 177 1.28 -1.29 -7.95
C PRO A 177 1.51 -0.99 -9.45
N THR A 178 2.26 -1.84 -10.15
CA THR A 178 2.64 -1.66 -11.56
C THR A 178 2.09 -2.74 -12.49
N ALA A 179 1.21 -3.62 -11.98
CA ALA A 179 0.62 -4.67 -12.80
C ALA A 179 -0.18 -4.10 -13.97
N SER A 180 -0.02 -4.68 -15.15
CA SER A 180 -0.78 -4.33 -16.37
C SER A 180 -0.65 -2.87 -16.84
N LEU A 181 0.44 -2.18 -16.46
CA LEU A 181 0.70 -0.80 -16.88
C LEU A 181 1.67 -0.73 -18.06
N ASP A 182 1.48 0.28 -18.91
CA ASP A 182 2.43 0.67 -19.94
C ASP A 182 3.73 1.22 -19.31
N ILE A 183 4.81 1.27 -20.11
CA ILE A 183 6.15 1.69 -19.66
C ILE A 183 6.12 3.10 -19.05
N LYS A 184 5.46 4.05 -19.71
CA LYS A 184 5.39 5.45 -19.26
C LYS A 184 4.67 5.58 -17.91
N SER A 185 3.58 4.85 -17.72
CA SER A 185 2.86 4.82 -16.44
C SER A 185 3.70 4.18 -15.33
N LYS A 186 4.49 3.12 -15.63
CA LYS A 186 5.43 2.52 -14.67
C LYS A 186 6.50 3.49 -14.22
N GLU A 187 7.11 4.24 -15.13
CA GLU A 187 8.13 5.25 -14.81
C GLU A 187 7.61 6.30 -13.83
N ILE A 188 6.42 6.87 -14.11
CA ILE A 188 5.78 7.84 -13.20
C ILE A 188 5.57 7.24 -11.80
N ILE A 189 5.12 5.99 -11.72
CA ILE A 189 4.90 5.30 -10.46
C ILE A 189 6.21 5.05 -9.72
N PHE A 190 7.27 4.66 -10.43
CA PHE A 190 8.60 4.46 -9.84
C PHE A 190 9.12 5.75 -9.22
N GLU A 191 9.00 6.89 -9.93
CA GLU A 191 9.38 8.20 -9.39
C GLU A 191 8.62 8.53 -8.10
N LEU A 192 7.29 8.33 -8.08
CA LEU A 192 6.49 8.58 -6.89
C LEU A 192 6.90 7.72 -5.70
N ILE A 193 7.19 6.43 -5.92
CA ILE A 193 7.64 5.51 -4.88
C ILE A 193 9.03 5.92 -4.38
N LEU A 194 9.96 6.26 -5.28
CA LEU A 194 11.30 6.71 -4.91
C LEU A 194 11.28 8.04 -4.15
N ASP A 195 10.43 9.00 -4.53
CA ASP A 195 10.26 10.27 -3.81
C ASP A 195 9.72 10.02 -2.39
N ALA A 196 8.73 9.13 -2.24
CA ALA A 196 8.19 8.77 -0.94
C ALA A 196 9.24 8.03 -0.08
N LYS A 197 10.06 7.16 -0.67
CA LYS A 197 11.17 6.49 0.00
C LYS A 197 12.21 7.49 0.50
N LYS A 198 12.62 8.45 -0.32
CA LYS A 198 13.53 9.55 0.07
C LYS A 198 12.96 10.41 1.20
N SER A 199 11.62 10.54 1.26
CA SER A 199 10.92 11.27 2.33
C SER A 199 10.79 10.46 3.63
N GLY A 200 11.36 9.24 3.71
CA GLY A 200 11.39 8.41 4.91
C GLY A 200 10.23 7.41 5.04
N THR A 201 9.37 7.27 4.04
CA THR A 201 8.28 6.28 4.06
C THR A 201 8.85 4.86 4.03
N THR A 202 8.51 4.04 5.03
CA THR A 202 8.78 2.60 5.05
C THR A 202 7.81 1.89 4.10
N MET A 203 8.30 0.94 3.31
CA MET A 203 7.46 0.26 2.32
C MET A 203 7.60 -1.26 2.37
N VAL A 204 6.48 -1.95 2.23
CA VAL A 204 6.44 -3.40 1.98
C VAL A 204 5.59 -3.62 0.74
N GLY A 205 6.18 -4.23 -0.29
CA GLY A 205 5.52 -4.32 -1.59
C GLY A 205 5.60 -5.69 -2.24
N VAL A 206 4.51 -6.12 -2.87
CA VAL A 206 4.46 -7.29 -3.75
C VAL A 206 4.69 -6.83 -5.18
N PHE A 207 5.67 -7.43 -5.85
CA PHE A 207 5.99 -7.16 -7.23
C PHE A 207 6.19 -8.47 -8.00
N HIS A 208 5.66 -8.54 -9.23
CA HIS A 208 5.93 -9.63 -10.17
C HIS A 208 7.05 -9.29 -11.16
N ASP A 209 7.25 -8.01 -11.41
CA ASP A 209 8.23 -7.47 -12.34
C ASP A 209 9.61 -7.40 -11.66
N LYS A 210 10.58 -8.14 -12.21
CA LYS A 210 11.96 -8.15 -11.70
C LYS A 210 12.63 -6.78 -11.83
N ASP A 211 12.30 -6.04 -12.89
CA ASP A 211 12.86 -4.70 -13.10
C ASP A 211 12.35 -3.71 -12.04
N ALA A 212 11.07 -3.82 -11.65
CA ALA A 212 10.52 -3.05 -10.55
C ALA A 212 11.23 -3.36 -9.21
N ILE A 213 11.49 -4.63 -8.92
CA ILE A 213 12.22 -5.04 -7.71
C ILE A 213 13.62 -4.44 -7.72
N LYS A 214 14.37 -4.61 -8.83
CA LYS A 214 15.73 -4.11 -8.99
C LYS A 214 15.82 -2.58 -8.89
N ALA A 215 14.83 -1.86 -9.40
CA ALA A 215 14.79 -0.39 -9.37
C ALA A 215 14.41 0.20 -8.02
N LEU A 216 13.52 -0.46 -7.27
CA LEU A 216 12.86 0.13 -6.11
C LEU A 216 13.26 -0.48 -4.76
N ALA A 217 13.53 -1.79 -4.72
CA ALA A 217 13.70 -2.52 -3.47
C ALA A 217 15.12 -2.36 -2.88
N ASP A 218 15.18 -2.25 -1.55
CA ASP A 218 16.43 -2.27 -0.76
C ASP A 218 16.69 -3.68 -0.18
N GLY A 219 15.68 -4.55 -0.19
CA GLY A 219 15.76 -5.93 0.26
C GLY A 219 14.60 -6.74 -0.29
N ARG A 220 14.76 -8.04 -0.29
CA ARG A 220 13.76 -8.99 -0.78
C ARG A 220 13.49 -10.07 0.26
N PHE A 221 12.24 -10.34 0.54
CA PHE A 221 11.81 -11.46 1.34
C PHE A 221 11.12 -12.49 0.43
N ASP A 222 11.64 -13.71 0.41
CA ASP A 222 11.08 -14.82 -0.34
C ASP A 222 10.13 -15.63 0.56
N MET A 223 8.84 -15.64 0.23
CA MET A 223 7.83 -16.35 1.01
C MET A 223 7.92 -17.88 0.91
N PHE A 224 8.53 -18.40 -0.14
CA PHE A 224 8.70 -19.85 -0.28
C PHE A 224 9.88 -20.34 0.61
N GLU A 225 10.99 -19.61 0.58
CA GLU A 225 12.17 -19.94 1.38
C GLU A 225 12.07 -19.40 2.82
N ASN A 226 11.06 -18.56 3.10
CA ASN A 226 10.82 -17.87 4.37
C ASN A 226 12.07 -17.14 4.90
N LYS A 227 12.78 -16.45 4.02
CA LYS A 227 14.03 -15.74 4.36
C LYS A 227 14.24 -14.47 3.56
N LEU A 228 15.07 -13.58 4.12
CA LEU A 228 15.60 -12.42 3.41
C LEU A 228 16.65 -12.87 2.38
N VAL A 229 16.53 -12.35 1.17
CA VAL A 229 17.42 -12.64 0.04
C VAL A 229 17.97 -11.33 -0.51
N ALA A 230 19.18 -11.30 -1.05
CA ALA A 230 19.73 -10.13 -1.73
C ALA A 230 18.86 -9.74 -2.95
N VAL A 231 18.83 -8.43 -3.25
CA VAL A 231 18.13 -7.85 -4.43
C VAL A 231 19.00 -8.03 -5.67
#